data_87e8b203f81e3b7b861933ed2423a4e7
#
_entry.id   87e8b203f81e3b7b861933ed2423a4e7
#
_cell.length_a   1.000
_cell.length_b   1.000
_cell.length_c   1.000
_cell.angle_alpha   90.00
_cell.angle_beta   90.00
_cell.angle_gamma   90.00
#
_symmetry.space_group_name_H-M   'P 1'
#
loop_
_entity.id
_entity.type
_entity.pdbx_description
1 polymer ?
#
loop_
_entity_poly.entity_id
_entity_poly.type
_entity_poly.pdbx_seq_one_letter_code
_entity_poly.pdbx_strand_id
1 'polypeptide(L)'
;MAVSRTASAGAAAKGKRPTRLPLRPAEAETPLHMDQLAQYLGYSLKRAQLRVFDDVIRCVAPLQLMPAQFSVLLLLEKNPGRNQSEIANALGILQPNFVVMLDEMESRDLCQRVRSDNDRRSHILTLTEKGRAVLVRAKKLIGTKHEARLSELLGKDNRDHLLSMLDRIAREF
;
A
#
# COMPACT_ATOMS: atom_id res chain seq x y z
N MET A 1 -57.83 -11.76 43.55
CA MET A 1 -56.45 -12.28 43.77
C MET A 1 -55.49 -11.54 42.79
N ALA A 2 -54.76 -10.59 43.32
CA ALA A 2 -53.81 -9.75 42.54
C ALA A 2 -52.42 -10.40 42.62
N VAL A 3 -51.79 -10.65 41.47
CA VAL A 3 -50.41 -11.12 41.41
C VAL A 3 -49.52 -9.95 40.96
N SER A 4 -48.72 -9.50 41.93
CA SER A 4 -47.71 -8.45 41.80
C SER A 4 -46.56 -8.92 40.91
N ARG A 5 -46.21 -8.15 39.87
CA ARG A 5 -44.98 -8.29 39.07
C ARG A 5 -43.92 -7.32 39.57
N THR A 6 -42.94 -7.83 40.25
CA THR A 6 -41.72 -7.07 40.60
C THR A 6 -40.83 -6.92 39.38
N ALA A 7 -40.54 -5.70 38.95
CA ALA A 7 -39.58 -5.35 37.94
C ALA A 7 -38.17 -5.28 38.57
N SER A 8 -37.28 -6.13 38.11
CA SER A 8 -35.85 -6.09 38.42
C SER A 8 -35.16 -5.07 37.55
N ALA A 9 -34.65 -3.99 38.12
CA ALA A 9 -33.84 -2.98 37.46
C ALA A 9 -32.40 -3.51 37.34
N GLY A 10 -31.98 -3.83 36.11
CA GLY A 10 -30.60 -4.14 35.78
C GLY A 10 -29.73 -2.88 35.82
N ALA A 11 -28.78 -2.85 36.74
CA ALA A 11 -27.79 -1.77 36.85
C ALA A 11 -26.77 -1.87 35.66
N ALA A 12 -26.78 -0.84 34.81
CA ALA A 12 -25.79 -0.68 33.74
C ALA A 12 -24.42 -0.34 34.34
N ALA A 13 -23.45 -1.24 34.15
CA ALA A 13 -22.08 -1.01 34.55
C ALA A 13 -21.48 0.11 33.68
N LYS A 14 -21.20 1.26 34.31
CA LYS A 14 -20.46 2.38 33.71
C LYS A 14 -19.01 1.93 33.42
N GLY A 15 -18.70 1.64 32.17
CA GLY A 15 -17.34 1.40 31.70
C GLY A 15 -16.46 2.62 32.00
N LYS A 16 -15.40 2.41 32.78
CA LYS A 16 -14.36 3.42 33.00
C LYS A 16 -13.69 3.75 31.67
N ARG A 17 -13.79 5.01 31.23
CA ARG A 17 -12.99 5.53 30.12
C ARG A 17 -11.50 5.36 30.46
N PRO A 18 -10.66 4.90 29.51
CA PRO A 18 -9.23 4.83 29.75
C PRO A 18 -8.72 6.25 30.07
N THR A 19 -8.07 6.39 31.21
CA THR A 19 -7.42 7.62 31.64
C THR A 19 -6.34 7.97 30.64
N ARG A 20 -6.51 9.05 29.87
CA ARG A 20 -5.41 9.59 29.06
C ARG A 20 -4.27 9.96 30.01
N LEU A 21 -3.11 9.34 29.82
CA LEU A 21 -1.89 9.81 30.44
C LEU A 21 -1.72 11.30 30.12
N PRO A 22 -1.39 12.13 31.12
CA PRO A 22 -1.13 13.54 30.89
C PRO A 22 0.03 13.67 29.90
N LEU A 23 -0.19 14.41 28.81
CA LEU A 23 0.86 14.82 27.91
C LEU A 23 1.89 15.60 28.75
N ARG A 24 3.14 15.12 28.77
CA ARG A 24 4.25 15.85 29.36
C ARG A 24 4.27 17.28 28.81
N PRO A 25 4.49 18.33 29.62
CA PRO A 25 4.74 19.67 29.10
C PRO A 25 5.89 19.58 28.07
N ALA A 26 5.78 20.36 27.01
CA ALA A 26 6.83 20.49 26.01
C ALA A 26 8.07 21.15 26.63
N GLU A 27 8.86 20.36 27.38
CA GLU A 27 10.25 20.68 27.61
C GLU A 27 10.93 20.62 26.25
N ALA A 28 11.80 21.57 25.93
CA ALA A 28 12.54 21.67 24.69
C ALA A 28 13.06 20.28 24.31
N GLU A 29 12.47 19.68 23.26
CA GLU A 29 12.76 18.30 22.87
C GLU A 29 14.24 18.21 22.54
N THR A 30 15.01 17.60 23.42
CA THR A 30 16.39 17.21 23.10
C THR A 30 16.31 16.30 21.87
N PRO A 31 17.01 16.62 20.77
CA PRO A 31 16.94 15.81 19.56
C PRO A 31 17.29 14.37 19.87
N LEU A 32 16.47 13.43 19.40
CA LEU A 32 16.76 12.01 19.57
C LEU A 32 18.07 11.67 18.83
N HIS A 33 19.01 11.06 19.50
CA HIS A 33 20.24 10.56 18.88
C HIS A 33 19.92 9.31 18.04
N MET A 34 19.87 9.49 16.73
CA MET A 34 19.52 8.43 15.78
C MET A 34 20.75 7.82 15.08
N ASP A 35 21.96 8.28 15.41
CA ASP A 35 23.17 7.98 14.65
C ASP A 35 23.50 6.49 14.64
N GLN A 36 23.31 5.79 15.76
CA GLN A 36 23.51 4.35 15.82
C GLN A 36 22.50 3.57 14.95
N LEU A 37 21.25 4.00 14.89
CA LEU A 37 20.24 3.35 14.05
C LEU A 37 20.55 3.51 12.56
N ALA A 38 21.15 4.64 12.17
CA ALA A 38 21.50 4.89 10.77
C ALA A 38 22.59 3.93 10.23
N GLN A 39 23.35 3.28 11.11
CA GLN A 39 24.36 2.27 10.75
C GLN A 39 23.74 0.92 10.37
N TYR A 40 22.49 0.66 10.75
CA TYR A 40 21.79 -0.58 10.43
C TYR A 40 21.09 -0.47 9.07
N LEU A 41 21.47 -1.37 8.15
CA LEU A 41 20.94 -1.38 6.76
C LEU A 41 19.41 -1.44 6.73
N GLY A 42 18.80 -2.34 7.52
CA GLY A 42 17.34 -2.48 7.56
C GLY A 42 16.61 -1.20 7.98
N TYR A 43 17.18 -0.46 8.94
CA TYR A 43 16.63 0.83 9.36
C TYR A 43 16.78 1.90 8.27
N SER A 44 17.95 1.96 7.63
CA SER A 44 18.19 2.90 6.52
C SER A 44 17.30 2.63 5.32
N LEU A 45 17.11 1.35 4.94
CA LEU A 45 16.15 0.94 3.93
C LEU A 45 14.71 1.35 4.29
N LYS A 46 14.30 1.13 5.54
CA LYS A 46 12.97 1.53 6.02
C LYS A 46 12.75 3.03 5.92
N ARG A 47 13.73 3.85 6.30
CA ARG A 47 13.66 5.30 6.18
C ARG A 47 13.56 5.77 4.73
N ALA A 48 14.41 5.20 3.87
CA ALA A 48 14.40 5.50 2.45
C ALA A 48 13.06 5.11 1.82
N GLN A 49 12.56 3.91 2.11
CA GLN A 49 11.26 3.44 1.65
C GLN A 49 10.14 4.42 1.99
N LEU A 50 10.05 4.88 3.24
CA LEU A 50 9.00 5.82 3.66
C LEU A 50 9.03 7.09 2.81
N ARG A 51 10.22 7.69 2.58
CA ARG A 51 10.37 8.91 1.79
C ARG A 51 10.05 8.72 0.32
N VAL A 52 10.53 7.62 -0.26
CA VAL A 52 10.28 7.26 -1.66
C VAL A 52 8.79 7.03 -1.89
N PHE A 53 8.12 6.28 -1.01
CA PHE A 53 6.69 6.01 -1.12
C PHE A 53 5.83 7.27 -0.94
N ASP A 54 6.15 8.14 0.01
CA ASP A 54 5.46 9.43 0.17
C ASP A 54 5.53 10.27 -1.11
N ASP A 55 6.67 10.24 -1.80
CA ASP A 55 6.83 10.98 -3.05
C ASP A 55 6.01 10.36 -4.19
N VAL A 56 5.99 9.02 -4.31
CA VAL A 56 5.13 8.32 -5.28
C VAL A 56 3.65 8.62 -5.02
N ILE A 57 3.21 8.57 -3.75
CA ILE A 57 1.82 8.91 -3.38
C ILE A 57 1.47 10.31 -3.89
N ARG A 58 2.31 11.31 -3.64
CA ARG A 58 2.09 12.68 -4.14
C ARG A 58 2.05 12.76 -5.65
N CYS A 59 2.91 12.00 -6.34
CA CYS A 59 2.96 11.98 -7.80
C CYS A 59 1.67 11.44 -8.42
N VAL A 60 1.08 10.39 -7.84
CA VAL A 60 -0.12 9.72 -8.39
C VAL A 60 -1.44 10.23 -7.78
N ALA A 61 -1.39 11.09 -6.75
CA ALA A 61 -2.57 11.66 -6.11
C ALA A 61 -3.57 12.30 -7.08
N PRO A 62 -3.16 13.04 -8.15
CA PRO A 62 -4.10 13.59 -9.13
C PRO A 62 -4.91 12.53 -9.88
N LEU A 63 -4.48 11.28 -9.86
CA LEU A 63 -5.18 10.14 -10.45
C LEU A 63 -5.99 9.34 -9.42
N GLN A 64 -5.97 9.79 -8.15
CA GLN A 64 -6.57 9.06 -7.03
C GLN A 64 -6.07 7.60 -6.94
N LEU A 65 -4.81 7.37 -7.26
CA LEU A 65 -4.15 6.07 -7.15
C LEU A 65 -3.29 5.99 -5.89
N MET A 66 -3.25 4.79 -5.33
CA MET A 66 -2.23 4.40 -4.36
C MET A 66 -1.08 3.65 -5.07
N PRO A 67 0.15 3.67 -4.53
CA PRO A 67 1.27 2.97 -5.13
C PRO A 67 1.01 1.48 -5.41
N ALA A 68 0.32 0.79 -4.50
CA ALA A 68 -0.05 -0.61 -4.69
C ALA A 68 -1.00 -0.80 -5.89
N GLN A 69 -1.99 0.08 -6.06
CA GLN A 69 -2.91 0.05 -7.20
C GLN A 69 -2.17 0.29 -8.54
N PHE A 70 -1.21 1.22 -8.55
CA PHE A 70 -0.34 1.41 -9.72
C PHE A 70 0.44 0.13 -10.05
N SER A 71 1.00 -0.55 -9.04
CA SER A 71 1.72 -1.81 -9.23
C SER A 71 0.82 -2.90 -9.79
N VAL A 72 -0.41 -3.01 -9.32
CA VAL A 72 -1.42 -3.94 -9.88
C VAL A 72 -1.67 -3.64 -11.35
N LEU A 73 -1.98 -2.39 -11.71
CA LEU A 73 -2.24 -2.00 -13.10
C LEU A 73 -1.05 -2.34 -14.00
N LEU A 74 0.18 -2.10 -13.52
CA LEU A 74 1.40 -2.39 -14.26
C LEU A 74 1.60 -3.90 -14.48
N LEU A 75 1.34 -4.72 -13.44
CA LEU A 75 1.44 -6.18 -13.55
C LEU A 75 0.38 -6.73 -14.50
N LEU A 76 -0.86 -6.24 -14.45
CA LEU A 76 -1.93 -6.68 -15.35
C LEU A 76 -1.63 -6.34 -16.81
N GLU A 77 -1.01 -5.19 -17.09
CA GLU A 77 -0.58 -4.82 -18.44
C GLU A 77 0.49 -5.78 -18.99
N LYS A 78 1.42 -6.19 -18.14
CA LYS A 78 2.60 -7.00 -18.55
C LYS A 78 2.35 -8.51 -18.49
N ASN A 79 1.33 -8.94 -17.74
CA ASN A 79 1.05 -10.35 -17.48
C ASN A 79 -0.44 -10.65 -17.68
N PRO A 80 -0.94 -10.65 -18.92
CA PRO A 80 -2.33 -10.98 -19.19
C PRO A 80 -2.67 -12.40 -18.75
N GLY A 81 -3.91 -12.62 -18.28
CA GLY A 81 -4.40 -13.96 -17.93
C GLY A 81 -4.03 -14.43 -16.52
N ARG A 82 -3.41 -13.60 -15.70
CA ARG A 82 -3.09 -13.95 -14.31
C ARG A 82 -4.31 -13.82 -13.41
N ASN A 83 -4.39 -14.72 -12.43
CA ASN A 83 -5.44 -14.67 -11.42
C ASN A 83 -5.09 -13.76 -10.24
N GLN A 84 -6.08 -13.53 -9.39
CA GLN A 84 -5.97 -12.66 -8.22
C GLN A 84 -4.85 -13.09 -7.27
N SER A 85 -4.72 -14.40 -7.00
CA SER A 85 -3.72 -14.91 -6.06
C SER A 85 -2.30 -14.75 -6.57
N GLU A 86 -2.08 -14.95 -7.86
CA GLU A 86 -0.76 -14.74 -8.48
C GLU A 86 -0.29 -13.29 -8.35
N ILE A 87 -1.20 -12.33 -8.62
CA ILE A 87 -0.86 -10.90 -8.53
C ILE A 87 -0.62 -10.49 -7.07
N ALA A 88 -1.48 -10.92 -6.14
CA ALA A 88 -1.33 -10.63 -4.71
C ALA A 88 0.01 -11.17 -4.17
N ASN A 89 0.34 -12.41 -4.48
CA ASN A 89 1.60 -13.04 -4.07
C ASN A 89 2.81 -12.34 -4.66
N ALA A 90 2.77 -11.96 -5.94
CA ALA A 90 3.86 -11.23 -6.58
C ALA A 90 4.14 -9.87 -5.93
N LEU A 91 3.10 -9.24 -5.37
CA LEU A 91 3.22 -7.95 -4.68
C LEU A 91 3.43 -8.08 -3.16
N GLY A 92 3.44 -9.29 -2.61
CA GLY A 92 3.53 -9.51 -1.17
C GLY A 92 2.34 -8.96 -0.39
N ILE A 93 1.16 -8.88 -1.02
CA ILE A 93 -0.06 -8.35 -0.40
C ILE A 93 -0.90 -9.51 0.11
N LEU A 94 -1.32 -9.44 1.38
CA LEU A 94 -2.22 -10.42 1.97
C LEU A 94 -3.54 -10.49 1.19
N GLN A 95 -4.01 -11.70 0.91
CA GLN A 95 -5.21 -11.94 0.10
C GLN A 95 -6.44 -11.12 0.53
N PRO A 96 -6.81 -11.02 1.82
CA PRO A 96 -7.96 -10.20 2.21
C PRO A 96 -7.81 -8.72 1.85
N ASN A 97 -6.61 -8.16 2.03
CA ASN A 97 -6.33 -6.76 1.70
C ASN A 97 -6.35 -6.53 0.18
N PHE A 98 -5.87 -7.52 -0.58
CA PHE A 98 -5.87 -7.46 -2.03
C PHE A 98 -7.30 -7.50 -2.59
N VAL A 99 -8.20 -8.32 -2.02
CA VAL A 99 -9.63 -8.36 -2.41
C VAL A 99 -10.26 -6.99 -2.26
N VAL A 100 -10.13 -6.35 -1.08
CA VAL A 100 -10.70 -5.02 -0.82
C VAL A 100 -10.17 -3.98 -1.80
N MET A 101 -8.85 -3.99 -2.03
CA MET A 101 -8.23 -3.07 -3.00
C MET A 101 -8.73 -3.31 -4.42
N LEU A 102 -8.89 -4.58 -4.81
CA LEU A 102 -9.36 -4.95 -6.14
C LEU A 102 -10.82 -4.55 -6.35
N ASP A 103 -11.69 -4.75 -5.34
CA ASP A 103 -13.10 -4.32 -5.39
C ASP A 103 -13.22 -2.80 -5.57
N GLU A 104 -12.36 -2.02 -4.89
CA GLU A 104 -12.27 -0.57 -5.11
C GLU A 104 -11.82 -0.24 -6.54
N MET A 105 -10.82 -0.94 -7.07
CA MET A 105 -10.34 -0.72 -8.44
C MET A 105 -11.39 -1.08 -9.49
N GLU A 106 -12.15 -2.15 -9.28
CA GLU A 106 -13.28 -2.54 -10.14
C GLU A 106 -14.41 -1.50 -10.08
N SER A 107 -14.78 -1.02 -8.88
CA SER A 107 -15.80 0.03 -8.74
C SER A 107 -15.46 1.32 -9.48
N ARG A 108 -14.17 1.58 -9.69
CA ARG A 108 -13.64 2.71 -10.45
C ARG A 108 -13.42 2.40 -11.93
N ASP A 109 -13.77 1.20 -12.36
CA ASP A 109 -13.57 0.71 -13.72
C ASP A 109 -12.10 0.77 -14.17
N LEU A 110 -11.17 0.37 -13.31
CA LEU A 110 -9.74 0.31 -13.61
C LEU A 110 -9.30 -1.08 -14.06
N CYS A 111 -9.93 -2.11 -13.55
CA CYS A 111 -9.72 -3.51 -13.88
C CYS A 111 -11.04 -4.27 -13.73
N GLN A 112 -11.06 -5.52 -14.16
CA GLN A 112 -12.22 -6.39 -14.02
C GLN A 112 -11.79 -7.84 -13.84
N ARG A 113 -12.63 -8.61 -13.13
CA ARG A 113 -12.54 -10.06 -13.05
C ARG A 113 -13.29 -10.70 -14.21
N VAL A 114 -12.61 -11.49 -15.03
CA VAL A 114 -13.20 -12.21 -16.15
C VAL A 114 -13.07 -13.71 -15.87
N ARG A 115 -14.09 -14.51 -16.20
CA ARG A 115 -13.99 -15.97 -16.09
C ARG A 115 -12.87 -16.47 -17.00
N SER A 116 -12.06 -17.39 -16.49
CA SER A 116 -11.04 -18.06 -17.30
C SER A 116 -11.70 -19.04 -18.28
N ASP A 117 -11.28 -19.00 -19.53
CA ASP A 117 -11.71 -19.98 -20.53
C ASP A 117 -11.18 -21.39 -20.24
N ASN A 118 -10.02 -21.49 -19.54
CA ASN A 118 -9.36 -22.73 -19.23
C ASN A 118 -9.88 -23.38 -17.93
N ASP A 119 -10.39 -22.60 -16.98
CA ASP A 119 -10.95 -23.07 -15.73
C ASP A 119 -12.12 -22.17 -15.31
N ARG A 120 -13.34 -22.70 -15.46
CA ARG A 120 -14.59 -21.99 -15.14
C ARG A 120 -14.72 -21.59 -13.67
N ARG A 121 -13.88 -22.13 -12.77
CA ARG A 121 -13.87 -21.81 -11.34
C ARG A 121 -12.89 -20.69 -11.01
N SER A 122 -11.99 -20.35 -11.93
CA SER A 122 -10.99 -19.30 -11.72
C SER A 122 -11.37 -18.02 -12.47
N HIS A 123 -11.02 -16.88 -11.87
CA HIS A 123 -11.16 -15.57 -12.49
C HIS A 123 -9.76 -15.03 -12.78
N ILE A 124 -9.58 -14.57 -14.00
CA ILE A 124 -8.41 -13.80 -14.39
C ILE A 124 -8.70 -12.31 -14.25
N LEU A 125 -7.65 -11.54 -14.01
CA LEU A 125 -7.73 -10.10 -13.92
C LEU A 125 -7.31 -9.46 -15.25
N THR A 126 -8.06 -8.48 -15.70
CA THR A 126 -7.77 -7.73 -16.91
C THR A 126 -7.88 -6.23 -16.68
N LEU A 127 -7.09 -5.45 -17.42
CA LEU A 127 -7.24 -4.01 -17.45
C LEU A 127 -8.43 -3.62 -18.33
N THR A 128 -9.19 -2.64 -17.86
CA THR A 128 -10.18 -1.94 -18.70
C THR A 128 -9.48 -0.90 -19.58
N GLU A 129 -10.21 -0.32 -20.52
CA GLU A 129 -9.71 0.81 -21.33
C GLU A 129 -9.36 2.00 -20.45
N LYS A 130 -10.21 2.31 -19.48
CA LYS A 130 -9.97 3.37 -18.51
C LYS A 130 -8.74 3.07 -17.63
N GLY A 131 -8.57 1.82 -17.20
CA GLY A 131 -7.39 1.39 -16.46
C GLY A 131 -6.10 1.60 -17.24
N ARG A 132 -6.11 1.28 -18.56
CA ARG A 132 -4.96 1.57 -19.45
C ARG A 132 -4.65 3.05 -19.54
N ALA A 133 -5.67 3.87 -19.76
CA ALA A 133 -5.48 5.32 -19.84
C ALA A 133 -4.91 5.91 -18.53
N VAL A 134 -5.42 5.46 -17.38
CA VAL A 134 -4.90 5.87 -16.06
C VAL A 134 -3.47 5.40 -15.87
N LEU A 135 -3.13 4.16 -16.24
CA LEU A 135 -1.78 3.63 -16.15
C LEU A 135 -0.77 4.42 -16.99
N VAL A 136 -1.12 4.77 -18.23
CA VAL A 136 -0.26 5.61 -19.11
C VAL A 136 0.04 6.95 -18.44
N ARG A 137 -0.97 7.60 -17.87
CA ARG A 137 -0.80 8.87 -17.15
C ARG A 137 0.06 8.70 -15.88
N ALA A 138 -0.16 7.62 -15.13
CA ALA A 138 0.62 7.33 -13.93
C ALA A 138 2.10 7.09 -14.26
N LYS A 139 2.40 6.28 -15.29
CA LYS A 139 3.77 6.07 -15.78
C LYS A 139 4.46 7.40 -16.13
N LYS A 140 3.76 8.30 -16.82
CA LYS A 140 4.29 9.61 -17.18
C LYS A 140 4.60 10.43 -15.93
N LEU A 141 3.68 10.52 -14.97
CA LEU A 141 3.88 11.29 -13.73
C LEU A 141 5.03 10.74 -12.90
N ILE A 142 5.08 9.42 -12.71
CA ILE A 142 6.16 8.78 -11.95
C ILE A 142 7.49 8.97 -12.66
N GLY A 143 7.57 8.72 -13.95
CA GLY A 143 8.81 8.85 -14.73
C GLY A 143 9.37 10.27 -14.74
N THR A 144 8.51 11.28 -14.98
CA THR A 144 8.96 12.67 -15.12
C THR A 144 9.16 13.41 -13.79
N LYS A 145 8.52 12.99 -12.72
CA LYS A 145 8.59 13.68 -11.43
C LYS A 145 9.39 12.89 -10.40
N HIS A 146 9.05 11.63 -10.19
CA HIS A 146 9.64 10.79 -9.15
C HIS A 146 10.99 10.19 -9.59
N GLU A 147 10.98 9.42 -10.67
CA GLU A 147 12.20 8.74 -11.16
C GLU A 147 13.27 9.73 -11.63
N ALA A 148 12.87 10.83 -12.28
CA ALA A 148 13.80 11.89 -12.68
C ALA A 148 14.50 12.50 -11.45
N ARG A 149 13.77 12.75 -10.38
CA ARG A 149 14.30 13.32 -9.14
C ARG A 149 15.23 12.36 -8.40
N LEU A 150 14.91 11.04 -8.39
CA LEU A 150 15.82 10.03 -7.83
C LEU A 150 17.10 9.92 -8.67
N SER A 151 16.98 9.98 -10.00
CA SER A 151 18.13 9.95 -10.89
C SER A 151 19.02 11.19 -10.75
N GLU A 152 18.43 12.35 -10.53
CA GLU A 152 19.18 13.60 -10.25
C GLU A 152 19.91 13.51 -8.89
N LEU A 153 19.22 13.00 -7.86
CA LEU A 153 19.78 12.87 -6.51
C LEU A 153 20.95 11.89 -6.43
N LEU A 154 20.82 10.74 -7.08
CA LEU A 154 21.78 9.63 -6.97
C LEU A 154 22.83 9.64 -8.08
N GLY A 155 22.52 10.22 -9.23
CA GLY A 155 23.21 9.96 -10.49
C GLY A 155 22.78 8.63 -11.10
N LYS A 156 22.86 8.52 -12.43
CA LYS A 156 22.35 7.35 -13.16
C LYS A 156 23.03 6.04 -12.73
N ASP A 157 24.35 6.03 -12.67
CA ASP A 157 25.13 4.82 -12.40
C ASP A 157 24.89 4.29 -10.98
N ASN A 158 24.82 5.19 -9.99
CA ASN A 158 24.51 4.83 -8.61
C ASN A 158 23.06 4.34 -8.43
N ARG A 159 22.12 4.94 -9.17
CA ARG A 159 20.74 4.50 -9.19
C ARG A 159 20.61 3.06 -9.71
N ASP A 160 21.23 2.76 -10.84
CA ASP A 160 21.18 1.43 -11.47
C ASP A 160 21.91 0.40 -10.58
N HIS A 161 23.03 0.76 -9.97
CA HIS A 161 23.73 -0.08 -9.00
C HIS A 161 22.87 -0.35 -7.75
N LEU A 162 22.21 0.66 -7.19
CA LEU A 162 21.29 0.51 -6.07
C LEU A 162 20.13 -0.42 -6.40
N LEU A 163 19.51 -0.30 -7.58
CA LEU A 163 18.45 -1.21 -8.03
C LEU A 163 18.94 -2.66 -8.08
N SER A 164 20.15 -2.89 -8.59
CA SER A 164 20.75 -4.23 -8.63
C SER A 164 20.96 -4.81 -7.22
N MET A 165 21.45 -4.00 -6.27
CA MET A 165 21.64 -4.44 -4.89
C MET A 165 20.30 -4.75 -4.20
N LEU A 166 19.29 -3.92 -4.40
CA LEU A 166 17.95 -4.15 -3.85
C LEU A 166 17.28 -5.40 -4.44
N ASP A 167 17.43 -5.64 -5.73
CA ASP A 167 16.93 -6.86 -6.39
C ASP A 167 17.62 -8.11 -5.83
N ARG A 168 18.94 -8.05 -5.61
CA ARG A 168 19.68 -9.16 -4.99
C ARG A 168 19.19 -9.45 -3.57
N ILE A 169 19.00 -8.42 -2.75
CA ILE A 169 18.45 -8.59 -1.40
C ILE A 169 17.06 -9.24 -1.47
N ALA A 170 16.19 -8.78 -2.38
CA ALA A 170 14.83 -9.30 -2.50
C ALA A 170 14.75 -10.76 -2.96
N ARG A 171 15.78 -11.27 -3.65
CA ARG A 171 15.81 -12.66 -4.15
C ARG A 171 16.52 -13.63 -3.22
N GLU A 172 17.54 -13.18 -2.48
CA GLU A 172 18.46 -14.05 -1.75
C GLU A 172 18.20 -14.04 -0.23
N PHE A 173 17.38 -13.12 0.26
CA PHE A 173 17.05 -12.95 1.68
C PHE A 173 15.66 -13.47 2.00
#